data_0dc8fdcf23da17758477cdf334232d55
#
_entry.id   0dc8fdcf23da17758477cdf334232d55
#
_cell.length_a   1.000
_cell.length_b   1.000
_cell.length_c   1.000
_cell.angle_alpha   90.00
_cell.angle_beta   90.00
_cell.angle_gamma   90.00
#
_symmetry.space_group_name_H-M   'P 1'
#
loop_
_entity.id
_entity.type
_entity.pdbx_description
1 polymer ?
#
loop_
_entity_poly.entity_id
_entity_poly.type
_entity_poly.pdbx_seq_one_letter_code
_entity_poly.pdbx_strand_id
1 'polypeptide(L)'
;MKKIELLDSTLRDGAQGEGISFSVNDRLEIVRVLDELGIPIIEAGNPTSNPRELEFFEQASRLWLKNSRLCAFGSTRRKGESVEEDASCAALLRAGTPCVSIVGKSRKIQVEGVLQTSPEENLLMIEETCRFFKNHGKQVIFDAEHFFDGMSDGDGYALESLRAALRGGADCLALCDTNGGSFPDYIEKVTGEIVKAFPGTDIGIHTHNDSDMACAGALMAVRAGAKQVQGTFIGFGERCGNAKLTSIIPNLQIKSDYECIPQENLKNLTSSAIKIASIANVTLHRDVPFVGRSAFAHKAGMHADGVLKFSESFEHIDPETVGNRRRFLLSEVTGKSAVLKKIQKLYPDFDRDSPQVAELLDILKQKEYEGYQYEGADSSFELIVHRLVKSRSSILSATRCSTSCPMTMTTAQPPQ
;
A
#
# COMPACT_ATOMS: atom_id res chain seq x y z
N MET A 1 -16.93 13.52 -8.19
CA MET A 1 -15.55 13.29 -7.65
C MET A 1 -14.53 13.52 -8.75
N LYS A 2 -13.39 14.09 -8.44
CA LYS A 2 -12.26 14.25 -9.38
C LYS A 2 -11.51 12.91 -9.45
N LYS A 3 -11.17 12.46 -10.67
CA LYS A 3 -10.41 11.22 -10.83
C LYS A 3 -8.93 11.44 -10.59
N ILE A 4 -8.32 10.53 -9.81
CA ILE A 4 -6.87 10.39 -9.64
C ILE A 4 -6.47 9.05 -10.23
N GLU A 5 -5.58 9.07 -11.18
CA GLU A 5 -5.03 7.86 -11.80
C GLU A 5 -3.94 7.28 -10.89
N LEU A 6 -4.08 6.02 -10.53
CA LEU A 6 -3.06 5.32 -9.74
C LEU A 6 -2.14 4.53 -10.67
N LEU A 7 -0.85 4.56 -10.39
CA LEU A 7 0.14 3.65 -10.95
C LEU A 7 0.72 2.82 -9.80
N ASP A 8 0.45 1.52 -9.84
CA ASP A 8 1.06 0.58 -8.90
C ASP A 8 2.37 0.05 -9.44
N SER A 9 3.46 0.29 -8.71
CA SER A 9 4.82 -0.13 -9.05
C SER A 9 5.32 -1.29 -8.16
N THR A 10 4.41 -2.07 -7.55
CA THR A 10 4.78 -3.21 -6.69
C THR A 10 5.67 -4.22 -7.42
N LEU A 11 5.41 -4.45 -8.70
CA LEU A 11 6.14 -5.43 -9.51
C LEU A 11 7.45 -4.89 -10.11
N ARG A 12 7.69 -3.58 -10.08
CA ARG A 12 8.93 -2.97 -10.57
C ARG A 12 9.75 -2.39 -9.41
N ASP A 13 9.35 -1.26 -8.83
CA ASP A 13 10.06 -0.60 -7.73
C ASP A 13 9.94 -1.42 -6.44
N GLY A 14 8.74 -1.94 -6.18
CA GLY A 14 8.49 -2.83 -5.05
C GLY A 14 9.34 -4.09 -5.06
N ALA A 15 9.61 -4.64 -6.24
CA ALA A 15 10.47 -5.82 -6.40
C ALA A 15 11.97 -5.55 -6.13
N GLN A 16 12.37 -4.27 -6.02
CA GLN A 16 13.72 -3.87 -5.63
C GLN A 16 13.91 -3.79 -4.10
N GLY A 17 12.84 -4.00 -3.33
CA GLY A 17 12.90 -4.07 -1.87
C GLY A 17 13.72 -5.26 -1.38
N GLU A 18 14.47 -5.05 -0.30
CA GLU A 18 15.23 -6.13 0.34
C GLU A 18 14.32 -7.30 0.74
N GLY A 19 14.69 -8.52 0.36
CA GLY A 19 13.92 -9.72 0.66
C GLY A 19 12.70 -9.95 -0.22
N ILE A 20 12.41 -9.09 -1.19
CA ILE A 20 11.30 -9.24 -2.12
C ILE A 20 11.80 -9.93 -3.41
N SER A 21 11.16 -11.03 -3.78
CA SER A 21 11.44 -11.72 -5.03
C SER A 21 10.16 -12.40 -5.54
N PHE A 22 9.82 -12.13 -6.79
CA PHE A 22 8.63 -12.68 -7.43
C PHE A 22 8.99 -13.64 -8.57
N SER A 23 8.38 -14.82 -8.58
CA SER A 23 8.33 -15.65 -9.78
C SER A 23 7.41 -15.05 -10.84
N VAL A 24 7.43 -15.59 -12.06
CA VAL A 24 6.48 -15.18 -13.12
C VAL A 24 5.04 -15.38 -12.64
N ASN A 25 4.74 -16.52 -12.01
CA ASN A 25 3.39 -16.81 -11.50
C ASN A 25 2.97 -15.84 -10.40
N ASP A 26 3.85 -15.48 -9.47
CA ASP A 26 3.56 -14.50 -8.42
C ASP A 26 3.19 -13.14 -9.02
N ARG A 27 3.92 -12.70 -10.04
CA ARG A 27 3.63 -11.45 -10.75
C ARG A 27 2.28 -11.49 -11.45
N LEU A 28 1.95 -12.58 -12.13
CA LEU A 28 0.65 -12.74 -12.78
C LEU A 28 -0.50 -12.73 -11.77
N GLU A 29 -0.31 -13.34 -10.59
CA GLU A 29 -1.30 -13.29 -9.52
C GLU A 29 -1.45 -11.87 -8.93
N ILE A 30 -0.36 -11.14 -8.71
CA ILE A 30 -0.42 -9.75 -8.24
C ILE A 30 -1.13 -8.88 -9.27
N VAL A 31 -0.86 -9.04 -10.58
CA VAL A 31 -1.58 -8.32 -11.64
C VAL A 31 -3.08 -8.56 -11.54
N ARG A 32 -3.53 -9.82 -11.35
CA ARG A 32 -4.96 -10.13 -11.20
C ARG A 32 -5.58 -9.46 -9.97
N VAL A 33 -4.88 -9.50 -8.82
CA VAL A 33 -5.35 -8.83 -7.59
C VAL A 33 -5.53 -7.35 -7.79
N LEU A 34 -4.58 -6.69 -8.43
CA LEU A 34 -4.61 -5.24 -8.68
C LEU A 34 -5.69 -4.88 -9.72
N ASP A 35 -5.86 -5.70 -10.76
CA ASP A 35 -6.93 -5.52 -11.75
C ASP A 35 -8.32 -5.69 -11.13
N GLU A 36 -8.53 -6.74 -10.33
CA GLU A 36 -9.79 -6.97 -9.60
C GLU A 36 -10.13 -5.82 -8.65
N LEU A 37 -9.12 -5.22 -8.03
CA LEU A 37 -9.29 -4.05 -7.17
C LEU A 37 -9.64 -2.78 -7.98
N GLY A 38 -9.21 -2.71 -9.24
CA GLY A 38 -9.48 -1.58 -10.12
C GLY A 38 -8.33 -0.57 -10.21
N ILE A 39 -7.09 -0.99 -9.97
CA ILE A 39 -5.90 -0.15 -10.19
C ILE A 39 -5.74 0.10 -11.69
N PRO A 40 -5.73 1.37 -12.15
CA PRO A 40 -5.77 1.66 -13.58
C PRO A 40 -4.45 1.38 -14.33
N ILE A 41 -3.28 1.56 -13.69
CA ILE A 41 -1.97 1.26 -14.30
C ILE A 41 -1.18 0.36 -13.36
N ILE A 42 -0.63 -0.73 -13.93
CA ILE A 42 0.29 -1.63 -13.22
C ILE A 42 1.64 -1.57 -13.93
N GLU A 43 2.63 -0.95 -13.27
CA GLU A 43 4.01 -0.94 -13.75
C GLU A 43 4.64 -2.28 -13.44
N ALA A 44 4.72 -3.10 -14.45
CA ALA A 44 4.85 -4.54 -14.29
C ALA A 44 6.30 -5.05 -14.31
N GLY A 45 7.29 -4.19 -14.56
CA GLY A 45 8.71 -4.54 -14.53
C GLY A 45 9.53 -3.86 -15.61
N ASN A 46 10.83 -4.19 -15.65
CA ASN A 46 11.79 -3.71 -16.65
C ASN A 46 12.20 -4.85 -17.58
N PRO A 47 11.70 -4.89 -18.83
CA PRO A 47 11.95 -5.97 -19.77
C PRO A 47 13.42 -6.12 -20.20
N THR A 48 14.28 -5.15 -19.84
CA THR A 48 15.72 -5.20 -20.17
C THR A 48 16.56 -5.85 -19.07
N SER A 49 16.02 -6.04 -17.88
CA SER A 49 16.81 -6.47 -16.72
C SER A 49 17.25 -7.94 -16.79
N ASN A 50 16.40 -8.82 -17.32
CA ASN A 50 16.71 -10.24 -17.48
C ASN A 50 15.67 -10.94 -18.40
N PRO A 51 15.98 -12.16 -18.95
CA PRO A 51 15.05 -12.90 -19.82
C PRO A 51 13.70 -13.23 -19.19
N ARG A 52 13.64 -13.41 -17.85
CA ARG A 52 12.41 -13.71 -17.12
C ARG A 52 11.41 -12.57 -17.21
N GLU A 53 11.88 -11.34 -17.31
CA GLU A 53 11.02 -10.17 -17.49
C GLU A 53 10.24 -10.25 -18.81
N LEU A 54 10.91 -10.56 -19.91
CA LEU A 54 10.24 -10.73 -21.22
C LEU A 54 9.25 -11.89 -21.20
N GLU A 55 9.60 -13.02 -20.58
CA GLU A 55 8.69 -14.15 -20.39
C GLU A 55 7.44 -13.73 -19.64
N PHE A 56 7.60 -12.95 -18.56
CA PHE A 56 6.47 -12.42 -17.81
C PHE A 56 5.57 -11.54 -18.70
N PHE A 57 6.13 -10.59 -19.45
CA PHE A 57 5.32 -9.73 -20.32
C PHE A 57 4.60 -10.52 -21.42
N GLU A 58 5.25 -11.55 -22.00
CA GLU A 58 4.61 -12.46 -22.96
C GLU A 58 3.41 -13.19 -22.36
N GLN A 59 3.54 -13.74 -21.15
CA GLN A 59 2.45 -14.39 -20.46
C GLN A 59 1.36 -13.39 -20.01
N ALA A 60 1.76 -12.24 -19.51
CA ALA A 60 0.84 -11.19 -19.04
C ALA A 60 0.00 -10.59 -20.19
N SER A 61 0.54 -10.54 -21.43
CA SER A 61 -0.20 -10.08 -22.61
C SER A 61 -1.43 -10.94 -22.94
N ARG A 62 -1.49 -12.18 -22.45
CA ARG A 62 -2.61 -13.10 -22.62
C ARG A 62 -3.69 -12.96 -21.54
N LEU A 63 -3.43 -12.15 -20.51
CA LEU A 63 -4.42 -11.87 -19.48
C LEU A 63 -5.52 -10.94 -20.04
N TRP A 64 -6.76 -11.29 -19.75
CA TRP A 64 -7.87 -10.38 -19.97
C TRP A 64 -8.03 -9.50 -18.73
N LEU A 65 -7.53 -8.27 -18.80
CA LEU A 65 -7.62 -7.28 -17.72
C LEU A 65 -8.85 -6.41 -17.95
N LYS A 66 -9.66 -6.26 -16.91
CA LYS A 66 -10.92 -5.52 -16.97
C LYS A 66 -10.72 -4.02 -16.70
N ASN A 67 -9.85 -3.69 -15.75
CA ASN A 67 -9.69 -2.35 -15.20
C ASN A 67 -8.31 -1.77 -15.45
N SER A 68 -7.30 -2.64 -15.57
CA SER A 68 -5.90 -2.25 -15.59
C SER A 68 -5.30 -2.29 -17.00
N ARG A 69 -4.33 -1.43 -17.24
CA ARG A 69 -3.37 -1.55 -18.33
C ARG A 69 -1.97 -1.76 -17.78
N LEU A 70 -1.21 -2.64 -18.42
CA LEU A 70 0.19 -2.89 -18.07
C LEU A 70 1.07 -1.75 -18.58
N CYS A 71 2.05 -1.37 -17.79
CA CYS A 71 3.09 -0.42 -18.11
C CYS A 71 4.45 -1.11 -17.99
N ALA A 72 5.31 -0.96 -19.00
CA ALA A 72 6.70 -1.40 -18.94
C ALA A 72 7.58 -0.21 -18.57
N PHE A 73 8.52 -0.43 -17.65
CA PHE A 73 9.46 0.59 -17.18
C PHE A 73 10.81 0.46 -17.87
N GLY A 74 11.44 1.58 -18.21
CA GLY A 74 12.81 1.65 -18.69
C GLY A 74 13.41 3.04 -18.60
N SER A 75 14.69 3.15 -18.93
CA SER A 75 15.39 4.43 -19.02
C SER A 75 15.28 5.05 -20.41
N THR A 76 15.69 6.31 -20.51
CA THR A 76 16.00 6.92 -21.81
C THR A 76 17.04 6.10 -22.57
N ARG A 77 17.14 6.32 -23.91
CA ARG A 77 18.22 5.75 -24.72
C ARG A 77 19.60 6.04 -24.10
N ARG A 78 20.59 5.27 -24.46
CA ARG A 78 21.98 5.50 -24.04
C ARG A 78 22.57 6.71 -24.76
N LYS A 79 23.51 7.37 -24.07
CA LYS A 79 24.29 8.47 -24.68
C LYS A 79 25.04 8.00 -25.95
N GLY A 80 24.97 8.81 -26.99
CA GLY A 80 25.69 8.54 -28.24
C GLY A 80 25.09 7.43 -29.12
N GLU A 81 24.00 6.80 -28.73
CA GLU A 81 23.25 5.83 -29.55
C GLU A 81 21.95 6.48 -30.08
N SER A 82 21.49 6.05 -31.26
CA SER A 82 20.14 6.42 -31.70
C SER A 82 19.09 5.62 -30.93
N VAL A 83 17.88 6.16 -30.78
CA VAL A 83 16.82 5.46 -30.05
C VAL A 83 16.39 4.18 -30.77
N GLU A 84 16.48 4.13 -32.07
CA GLU A 84 16.16 2.97 -32.93
C GLU A 84 17.15 1.80 -32.74
N GLU A 85 18.41 2.10 -32.41
CA GLU A 85 19.45 1.11 -32.19
C GLU A 85 19.58 0.72 -30.70
N ASP A 86 19.00 1.48 -29.80
CA ASP A 86 19.08 1.22 -28.36
C ASP A 86 18.35 -0.08 -27.98
N ALA A 87 19.13 -1.04 -27.46
CA ALA A 87 18.61 -2.36 -27.08
C ALA A 87 17.54 -2.32 -25.98
N SER A 88 17.62 -1.32 -25.10
CA SER A 88 16.63 -1.14 -24.01
C SER A 88 15.32 -0.63 -24.57
N CYS A 89 15.34 0.36 -25.44
CA CYS A 89 14.15 0.86 -26.12
C CYS A 89 13.48 -0.24 -26.97
N ALA A 90 14.30 -1.05 -27.68
CA ALA A 90 13.80 -2.20 -28.44
C ALA A 90 13.16 -3.26 -27.53
N ALA A 91 13.71 -3.54 -26.35
CA ALA A 91 13.13 -4.49 -25.39
C ALA A 91 11.81 -3.96 -24.79
N LEU A 92 11.74 -2.67 -24.45
CA LEU A 92 10.51 -2.01 -24.00
C LEU A 92 9.40 -2.11 -25.06
N LEU A 93 9.74 -1.92 -26.33
CA LEU A 93 8.76 -2.05 -27.41
C LEU A 93 8.27 -3.51 -27.55
N ARG A 94 9.19 -4.50 -27.44
CA ARG A 94 8.84 -5.94 -27.47
C ARG A 94 7.98 -6.39 -26.31
N ALA A 95 8.01 -5.71 -25.15
CA ALA A 95 7.12 -6.01 -24.03
C ALA A 95 5.62 -5.87 -24.39
N GLY A 96 5.30 -5.15 -25.47
CA GLY A 96 3.96 -5.09 -26.05
C GLY A 96 2.93 -4.33 -25.22
N THR A 97 3.34 -3.66 -24.12
CA THR A 97 2.42 -2.94 -23.23
C THR A 97 1.84 -1.68 -23.90
N PRO A 98 0.60 -1.29 -23.59
CA PRO A 98 0.01 -0.05 -24.11
C PRO A 98 0.60 1.22 -23.50
N CYS A 99 1.28 1.10 -22.34
CA CYS A 99 1.90 2.18 -21.59
C CYS A 99 3.38 1.89 -21.36
N VAL A 100 4.21 2.93 -21.35
CA VAL A 100 5.61 2.87 -20.93
C VAL A 100 5.89 4.01 -19.94
N SER A 101 6.68 3.71 -18.91
CA SER A 101 7.25 4.68 -17.97
C SER A 101 8.73 4.82 -18.26
N ILE A 102 9.18 6.04 -18.56
CA ILE A 102 10.55 6.34 -18.97
C ILE A 102 11.20 7.21 -17.92
N VAL A 103 12.19 6.66 -17.21
CA VAL A 103 12.97 7.44 -16.25
C VAL A 103 14.08 8.22 -16.96
N GLY A 104 14.18 9.51 -16.62
CA GLY A 104 15.26 10.39 -17.07
C GLY A 104 15.75 11.30 -15.95
N LYS A 105 17.04 11.67 -16.02
CA LYS A 105 17.65 12.48 -14.97
C LYS A 105 17.19 13.94 -15.05
N SER A 106 16.67 14.45 -13.94
CA SER A 106 16.18 15.83 -13.81
C SER A 106 17.05 16.70 -12.89
N ARG A 107 18.22 16.22 -12.51
CA ARG A 107 19.22 16.92 -11.70
C ARG A 107 20.60 16.87 -12.38
N LYS A 108 21.26 18.04 -12.58
CA LYS A 108 22.55 18.12 -13.31
C LYS A 108 23.63 17.22 -12.73
N ILE A 109 23.80 17.20 -11.42
CA ILE A 109 24.81 16.35 -10.78
C ILE A 109 24.64 14.87 -11.11
N GLN A 110 23.40 14.41 -11.31
CA GLN A 110 23.11 13.04 -11.75
C GLN A 110 23.47 12.84 -13.23
N VAL A 111 23.27 13.84 -14.06
CA VAL A 111 23.65 13.80 -15.48
C VAL A 111 25.17 13.75 -15.65
N GLU A 112 25.88 14.66 -15.02
CA GLU A 112 27.32 14.80 -15.16
C GLU A 112 28.08 13.72 -14.38
N GLY A 113 27.67 13.42 -13.15
CA GLY A 113 28.36 12.49 -12.27
C GLY A 113 28.01 11.02 -12.49
N VAL A 114 26.73 10.70 -12.76
CA VAL A 114 26.25 9.32 -12.90
C VAL A 114 26.17 8.89 -14.36
N LEU A 115 25.46 9.65 -15.22
CA LEU A 115 25.38 9.32 -16.64
C LEU A 115 26.68 9.67 -17.39
N GLN A 116 27.50 10.56 -16.82
CA GLN A 116 28.77 11.05 -17.42
C GLN A 116 28.54 11.59 -18.83
N THR A 117 27.52 12.45 -18.97
CA THR A 117 27.16 13.09 -20.24
C THR A 117 26.84 14.57 -20.01
N SER A 118 26.62 15.34 -21.08
CA SER A 118 26.24 16.74 -20.95
C SER A 118 24.73 16.89 -20.61
N PRO A 119 24.34 17.98 -19.97
CA PRO A 119 22.95 18.33 -19.77
C PRO A 119 22.13 18.36 -21.08
N GLU A 120 22.68 18.89 -22.14
CA GLU A 120 22.06 18.98 -23.47
C GLU A 120 21.79 17.60 -24.06
N GLU A 121 22.78 16.69 -23.99
CA GLU A 121 22.58 15.31 -24.46
C GLU A 121 21.50 14.57 -23.65
N ASN A 122 21.47 14.75 -22.33
CA ASN A 122 20.41 14.13 -21.53
C ASN A 122 19.02 14.67 -21.91
N LEU A 123 18.88 15.97 -22.21
CA LEU A 123 17.60 16.52 -22.70
C LEU A 123 17.20 15.92 -24.06
N LEU A 124 18.16 15.71 -24.96
CA LEU A 124 17.91 15.03 -26.24
C LEU A 124 17.50 13.56 -26.00
N MET A 125 18.20 12.84 -25.13
CA MET A 125 17.84 11.46 -24.77
C MET A 125 16.39 11.38 -24.28
N ILE A 126 15.95 12.30 -23.41
CA ILE A 126 14.58 12.37 -22.91
C ILE A 126 13.60 12.61 -24.05
N GLU A 127 13.83 13.64 -24.84
CA GLU A 127 12.92 14.06 -25.93
C GLU A 127 12.78 12.97 -26.99
N GLU A 128 13.87 12.40 -27.46
CA GLU A 128 13.89 11.38 -28.50
C GLU A 128 13.26 10.07 -28.05
N THR A 129 13.53 9.64 -26.80
CA THR A 129 12.93 8.42 -26.26
C THR A 129 11.42 8.56 -26.08
N CYS A 130 10.95 9.66 -25.52
CA CYS A 130 9.51 9.91 -25.41
C CYS A 130 8.84 9.94 -26.80
N ARG A 131 9.44 10.62 -27.77
CA ARG A 131 8.93 10.71 -29.15
C ARG A 131 8.89 9.34 -29.82
N PHE A 132 9.91 8.53 -29.62
CA PHE A 132 9.98 7.18 -30.18
C PHE A 132 8.76 6.34 -29.72
N PHE A 133 8.47 6.28 -28.42
CA PHE A 133 7.34 5.51 -27.93
C PHE A 133 5.99 6.11 -28.31
N LYS A 134 5.88 7.44 -28.37
CA LYS A 134 4.67 8.12 -28.90
C LYS A 134 4.41 7.74 -30.35
N ASN A 135 5.43 7.72 -31.20
CA ASN A 135 5.33 7.33 -32.61
C ASN A 135 4.91 5.85 -32.77
N HIS A 136 5.17 5.01 -31.75
CA HIS A 136 4.71 3.62 -31.70
C HIS A 136 3.34 3.46 -31.01
N GLY A 137 2.59 4.56 -30.80
CA GLY A 137 1.25 4.53 -30.24
C GLY A 137 1.16 4.23 -28.76
N LYS A 138 2.26 4.36 -28.00
CA LYS A 138 2.27 4.13 -26.56
C LYS A 138 1.79 5.36 -25.81
N GLN A 139 1.12 5.14 -24.64
CA GLN A 139 1.05 6.15 -23.60
C GLN A 139 2.42 6.25 -22.95
N VAL A 140 2.94 7.47 -22.80
CA VAL A 140 4.27 7.72 -22.24
C VAL A 140 4.14 8.51 -20.95
N ILE A 141 4.61 7.91 -19.86
CA ILE A 141 4.83 8.57 -18.58
C ILE A 141 6.32 8.87 -18.48
N PHE A 142 6.67 10.12 -18.20
CA PHE A 142 8.04 10.51 -17.94
C PHE A 142 8.28 10.65 -16.44
N ASP A 143 9.12 9.79 -15.88
CA ASP A 143 9.54 9.86 -14.48
C ASP A 143 10.76 10.76 -14.35
N ALA A 144 10.55 11.97 -13.85
CA ALA A 144 11.58 12.99 -13.65
C ALA A 144 12.39 12.66 -12.39
N GLU A 145 13.42 11.84 -12.52
CA GLU A 145 14.21 11.33 -11.40
C GLU A 145 15.01 12.45 -10.72
N HIS A 146 14.99 12.49 -9.38
CA HIS A 146 15.56 13.55 -8.55
C HIS A 146 14.98 14.95 -8.81
N PHE A 147 13.70 15.02 -9.18
CA PHE A 147 13.07 16.27 -9.58
C PHE A 147 13.08 17.31 -8.46
N PHE A 148 12.66 16.93 -7.26
CA PHE A 148 12.60 17.86 -6.12
C PHE A 148 14.00 18.35 -5.69
N ASP A 149 15.00 17.49 -5.71
CA ASP A 149 16.40 17.87 -5.51
C ASP A 149 16.86 18.88 -6.58
N GLY A 150 16.56 18.59 -7.87
CA GLY A 150 16.91 19.48 -8.98
C GLY A 150 16.21 20.84 -8.90
N MET A 151 14.99 20.89 -8.42
CA MET A 151 14.31 22.16 -8.13
C MET A 151 14.98 22.94 -7.00
N SER A 152 15.48 22.24 -5.97
CA SER A 152 16.20 22.86 -4.85
C SER A 152 17.55 23.42 -5.27
N ASP A 153 18.22 22.82 -6.28
CA ASP A 153 19.48 23.34 -6.83
C ASP A 153 19.31 24.72 -7.51
N GLY A 154 18.08 25.06 -7.94
CA GLY A 154 17.72 26.42 -8.41
C GLY A 154 18.31 26.81 -9.78
N ASP A 155 18.89 25.86 -10.53
CA ASP A 155 19.54 26.12 -11.82
C ASP A 155 18.59 26.02 -13.03
N GLY A 156 17.33 25.67 -12.81
CA GLY A 156 16.27 25.54 -13.82
C GLY A 156 16.32 24.24 -14.64
N TYR A 157 17.30 23.39 -14.45
CA TYR A 157 17.48 22.19 -15.27
C TYR A 157 16.32 21.16 -15.10
N ALA A 158 15.80 21.03 -13.89
CA ALA A 158 14.64 20.17 -13.64
C ALA A 158 13.44 20.55 -14.52
N LEU A 159 13.20 21.84 -14.74
CA LEU A 159 12.13 22.32 -15.62
C LEU A 159 12.44 22.01 -17.10
N GLU A 160 13.70 22.11 -17.53
CA GLU A 160 14.11 21.79 -18.91
C GLU A 160 13.90 20.30 -19.20
N SER A 161 14.12 19.40 -18.23
CA SER A 161 13.85 17.96 -18.40
C SER A 161 12.36 17.70 -18.68
N LEU A 162 11.45 18.37 -17.95
CA LEU A 162 10.01 18.28 -18.19
C LEU A 162 9.64 18.83 -19.59
N ARG A 163 10.22 19.96 -19.99
CA ARG A 163 10.02 20.53 -21.33
C ARG A 163 10.49 19.58 -22.44
N ALA A 164 11.63 18.92 -22.25
CA ALA A 164 12.14 17.93 -23.19
C ALA A 164 11.19 16.74 -23.34
N ALA A 165 10.68 16.20 -22.23
CA ALA A 165 9.68 15.13 -22.23
C ALA A 165 8.41 15.54 -22.98
N LEU A 166 7.90 16.75 -22.75
CA LEU A 166 6.73 17.28 -23.45
C LEU A 166 6.98 17.48 -24.95
N ARG A 167 8.14 17.98 -25.37
CA ARG A 167 8.49 18.05 -26.79
C ARG A 167 8.54 16.68 -27.43
N GLY A 168 8.92 15.65 -26.65
CA GLY A 168 8.81 14.24 -27.03
C GLY A 168 7.41 13.67 -27.03
N GLY A 169 6.42 14.41 -26.50
CA GLY A 169 5.01 14.02 -26.48
C GLY A 169 4.60 13.17 -25.27
N ALA A 170 5.32 13.25 -24.14
CA ALA A 170 4.92 12.58 -22.90
C ALA A 170 3.50 12.99 -22.48
N ASP A 171 2.68 12.01 -22.06
CA ASP A 171 1.30 12.20 -21.65
C ASP A 171 1.18 12.60 -20.17
N CYS A 172 2.12 12.15 -19.34
CA CYS A 172 2.20 12.47 -17.92
C CYS A 172 3.65 12.77 -17.52
N LEU A 173 3.83 13.79 -16.67
CA LEU A 173 5.10 14.14 -16.07
C LEU A 173 5.07 13.78 -14.58
N ALA A 174 5.70 12.70 -14.18
CA ALA A 174 5.77 12.27 -12.80
C ALA A 174 6.98 12.90 -12.08
N LEU A 175 6.70 13.69 -11.06
CA LEU A 175 7.71 14.37 -10.25
C LEU A 175 8.21 13.40 -9.18
N CYS A 176 9.51 13.03 -9.21
CA CYS A 176 10.04 12.02 -8.31
C CYS A 176 10.80 12.64 -7.13
N ASP A 177 10.37 12.33 -5.91
CA ASP A 177 11.15 12.49 -4.68
C ASP A 177 11.99 11.22 -4.47
N THR A 178 13.02 11.09 -5.29
CA THR A 178 13.83 9.86 -5.41
C THR A 178 14.58 9.54 -4.12
N ASN A 179 15.04 10.55 -3.39
CA ASN A 179 15.72 10.39 -2.10
C ASN A 179 14.76 10.27 -0.91
N GLY A 180 13.46 10.52 -1.11
CA GLY A 180 12.46 10.43 -0.05
C GLY A 180 12.67 11.45 1.08
N GLY A 181 13.35 12.56 0.79
CA GLY A 181 13.74 13.57 1.78
C GLY A 181 12.95 14.87 1.75
N SER A 182 12.05 15.02 0.77
CA SER A 182 11.28 16.25 0.63
C SER A 182 10.13 16.34 1.63
N PHE A 183 10.00 17.49 2.30
CA PHE A 183 8.86 17.74 3.19
C PHE A 183 7.55 17.89 2.38
N PRO A 184 6.39 17.47 2.92
CA PRO A 184 5.12 17.53 2.21
C PRO A 184 4.70 18.94 1.74
N ASP A 185 5.00 19.99 2.50
CA ASP A 185 4.74 21.38 2.12
C ASP A 185 5.60 21.84 0.95
N TYR A 186 6.86 21.40 0.88
CA TYR A 186 7.73 21.64 -0.27
C TYR A 186 7.22 20.91 -1.52
N ILE A 187 6.79 19.66 -1.38
CA ILE A 187 6.17 18.90 -2.47
C ILE A 187 4.89 19.61 -2.96
N GLU A 188 4.03 20.07 -2.05
CA GLU A 188 2.81 20.81 -2.42
C GLU A 188 3.14 22.07 -3.21
N LYS A 189 4.07 22.88 -2.69
CA LYS A 189 4.50 24.14 -3.32
C LYS A 189 5.04 23.89 -4.73
N VAL A 190 6.04 23.02 -4.86
CA VAL A 190 6.68 22.74 -6.15
C VAL A 190 5.68 22.13 -7.14
N THR A 191 4.89 21.15 -6.72
CA THR A 191 3.86 20.56 -7.59
C THR A 191 2.87 21.62 -8.08
N GLY A 192 2.43 22.52 -7.21
CA GLY A 192 1.53 23.63 -7.60
C GLY A 192 2.15 24.61 -8.58
N GLU A 193 3.45 24.87 -8.49
CA GLU A 193 4.20 25.66 -9.46
C GLU A 193 4.26 24.96 -10.83
N ILE A 194 4.52 23.63 -10.85
CA ILE A 194 4.59 22.83 -12.07
C ILE A 194 3.23 22.74 -12.76
N VAL A 195 2.16 22.47 -12.01
CA VAL A 195 0.78 22.45 -12.55
C VAL A 195 0.42 23.77 -13.24
N LYS A 196 0.86 24.89 -12.69
CA LYS A 196 0.64 26.22 -13.31
C LYS A 196 1.53 26.46 -14.53
N ALA A 197 2.79 25.96 -14.49
CA ALA A 197 3.75 26.14 -15.57
C ALA A 197 3.41 25.30 -16.81
N PHE A 198 2.71 24.18 -16.63
CA PHE A 198 2.37 23.22 -17.70
C PHE A 198 0.85 22.98 -17.77
N PRO A 199 0.05 24.01 -18.11
CA PRO A 199 -1.39 23.88 -18.14
C PRO A 199 -1.85 22.86 -19.18
N GLY A 200 -2.80 22.00 -18.79
CA GLY A 200 -3.34 20.95 -19.65
C GLY A 200 -2.51 19.65 -19.67
N THR A 201 -1.32 19.63 -19.03
CA THR A 201 -0.51 18.42 -18.89
C THR A 201 -0.89 17.69 -17.61
N ASP A 202 -0.92 16.36 -17.65
CA ASP A 202 -1.12 15.57 -16.46
C ASP A 202 0.18 15.48 -15.66
N ILE A 203 0.14 15.93 -14.41
CA ILE A 203 1.26 15.86 -13.48
C ILE A 203 1.05 14.67 -12.55
N GLY A 204 2.08 13.83 -12.46
CA GLY A 204 2.16 12.71 -11.53
C GLY A 204 3.08 13.01 -10.35
N ILE A 205 2.99 12.17 -9.32
CA ILE A 205 3.87 12.21 -8.14
C ILE A 205 4.36 10.82 -7.80
N HIS A 206 5.66 10.67 -7.56
CA HIS A 206 6.32 9.46 -7.08
C HIS A 206 7.18 9.80 -5.88
N THR A 207 6.93 9.18 -4.72
CA THR A 207 7.62 9.52 -3.48
C THR A 207 8.17 8.28 -2.79
N HIS A 208 9.47 8.28 -2.46
CA HIS A 208 10.09 7.32 -1.55
C HIS A 208 9.85 7.69 -0.08
N ASN A 209 9.96 6.69 0.81
CA ASN A 209 9.52 6.82 2.20
C ASN A 209 10.67 6.94 3.22
N ASP A 210 11.83 7.45 2.80
CA ASP A 210 13.02 7.51 3.65
C ASP A 210 12.84 8.40 4.89
N SER A 211 12.01 9.41 4.80
CA SER A 211 11.64 10.29 5.92
C SER A 211 10.27 9.95 6.54
N ASP A 212 9.68 8.79 6.20
CA ASP A 212 8.34 8.35 6.62
C ASP A 212 7.20 9.33 6.22
N MET A 213 7.42 10.12 5.16
CA MET A 213 6.47 11.15 4.70
C MET A 213 5.94 10.93 3.28
N ALA A 214 6.25 9.80 2.64
CA ALA A 214 5.87 9.54 1.25
C ALA A 214 4.36 9.68 1.00
N CYS A 215 3.52 9.07 1.85
CA CYS A 215 2.07 9.18 1.71
C CYS A 215 1.58 10.62 1.90
N ALA A 216 2.13 11.34 2.88
CA ALA A 216 1.76 12.73 3.12
C ALA A 216 2.16 13.62 1.93
N GLY A 217 3.38 13.44 1.41
CA GLY A 217 3.87 14.15 0.23
C GLY A 217 2.99 13.91 -0.99
N ALA A 218 2.64 12.65 -1.28
CA ALA A 218 1.78 12.30 -2.40
C ALA A 218 0.37 12.93 -2.27
N LEU A 219 -0.22 12.92 -1.08
CA LEU A 219 -1.52 13.55 -0.82
C LEU A 219 -1.47 15.07 -1.00
N MET A 220 -0.38 15.72 -0.57
CA MET A 220 -0.18 17.16 -0.76
C MET A 220 0.02 17.52 -2.24
N ALA A 221 0.72 16.68 -3.02
CA ALA A 221 0.84 16.85 -4.46
C ALA A 221 -0.54 16.78 -5.15
N VAL A 222 -1.41 15.85 -4.75
CA VAL A 222 -2.79 15.78 -5.27
C VAL A 222 -3.58 17.05 -4.96
N ARG A 223 -3.45 17.58 -3.74
CA ARG A 223 -4.07 18.86 -3.36
C ARG A 223 -3.56 20.02 -4.22
N ALA A 224 -2.29 20.00 -4.58
CA ALA A 224 -1.67 21.00 -5.47
C ALA A 224 -2.05 20.84 -6.95
N GLY A 225 -2.73 19.75 -7.33
CA GLY A 225 -3.26 19.54 -8.68
C GLY A 225 -2.64 18.38 -9.45
N ALA A 226 -1.81 17.53 -8.81
CA ALA A 226 -1.37 16.28 -9.41
C ALA A 226 -2.57 15.38 -9.71
N LYS A 227 -2.55 14.71 -10.88
CA LYS A 227 -3.63 13.85 -11.37
C LYS A 227 -3.26 12.37 -11.34
N GLN A 228 -1.98 12.04 -11.17
CA GLN A 228 -1.50 10.67 -11.05
C GLN A 228 -0.69 10.51 -9.75
N VAL A 229 -0.89 9.39 -9.07
CA VAL A 229 -0.07 8.98 -7.92
C VAL A 229 0.56 7.64 -8.21
N GLN A 230 1.88 7.60 -8.16
CA GLN A 230 2.67 6.37 -8.23
C GLN A 230 3.02 5.91 -6.83
N GLY A 231 3.03 4.61 -6.62
CA GLY A 231 3.41 4.01 -5.34
C GLY A 231 3.39 2.49 -5.43
N THR A 232 3.65 1.84 -4.32
CA THR A 232 3.53 0.38 -4.23
C THR A 232 2.39 0.00 -3.29
N PHE A 233 1.76 -1.14 -3.52
CA PHE A 233 0.48 -1.44 -2.88
C PHE A 233 0.57 -1.40 -1.35
N ILE A 234 1.57 -2.08 -0.77
CA ILE A 234 1.79 -2.11 0.68
C ILE A 234 3.10 -1.43 1.11
N GLY A 235 3.72 -0.61 0.25
CA GLY A 235 4.86 0.21 0.54
C GLY A 235 6.23 -0.44 0.28
N PHE A 236 6.28 -1.52 -0.49
CA PHE A 236 7.55 -2.12 -0.92
C PHE A 236 8.42 -1.14 -1.71
N GLY A 237 9.73 -1.37 -1.74
CA GLY A 237 10.69 -0.61 -2.52
C GLY A 237 12.07 -0.58 -1.90
N GLU A 238 13.01 0.05 -2.60
CA GLU A 238 14.36 0.24 -2.07
C GLU A 238 14.36 1.03 -0.76
N ARG A 239 15.35 0.78 0.07
CA ARG A 239 15.58 1.46 1.35
C ARG A 239 14.34 1.36 2.26
N CYS A 240 13.60 2.48 2.44
CA CYS A 240 12.39 2.54 3.28
C CYS A 240 11.09 2.37 2.49
N GLY A 241 11.19 2.06 1.18
CA GLY A 241 10.04 1.80 0.31
C GLY A 241 9.41 3.04 -0.30
N ASN A 242 8.17 2.91 -0.73
CA ASN A 242 7.40 3.89 -1.49
C ASN A 242 6.13 4.34 -0.76
N ALA A 243 5.44 5.34 -1.30
CA ALA A 243 4.09 5.67 -0.87
C ALA A 243 3.18 4.44 -0.93
N LYS A 244 2.48 4.16 0.17
CA LYS A 244 1.59 2.99 0.31
C LYS A 244 0.24 3.29 -0.32
N LEU A 245 -0.10 2.62 -1.43
CA LEU A 245 -1.40 2.82 -2.08
C LEU A 245 -2.56 2.40 -1.17
N THR A 246 -2.36 1.42 -0.28
CA THR A 246 -3.33 1.05 0.76
C THR A 246 -3.64 2.19 1.74
N SER A 247 -2.79 3.20 1.85
CA SER A 247 -3.03 4.41 2.64
C SER A 247 -3.52 5.57 1.75
N ILE A 248 -3.00 5.71 0.53
CA ILE A 248 -3.38 6.76 -0.42
C ILE A 248 -4.85 6.65 -0.80
N ILE A 249 -5.29 5.47 -1.24
CA ILE A 249 -6.66 5.22 -1.72
C ILE A 249 -7.73 5.65 -0.70
N PRO A 250 -7.73 5.17 0.55
CA PRO A 250 -8.78 5.56 1.50
C PRO A 250 -8.69 7.03 1.91
N ASN A 251 -7.51 7.63 1.97
CA ASN A 251 -7.39 9.06 2.27
C ASN A 251 -7.96 9.92 1.15
N LEU A 252 -7.75 9.58 -0.10
CA LEU A 252 -8.31 10.30 -1.24
C LEU A 252 -9.81 10.03 -1.40
N GLN A 253 -10.25 8.79 -1.26
CA GLN A 253 -11.60 8.38 -1.66
C GLN A 253 -12.62 8.48 -0.51
N ILE A 254 -12.20 8.33 0.75
CA ILE A 254 -13.12 8.42 1.91
C ILE A 254 -13.08 9.81 2.55
N LYS A 255 -11.89 10.43 2.62
CA LYS A 255 -11.68 11.68 3.37
C LYS A 255 -11.61 12.91 2.47
N SER A 256 -11.65 12.72 1.16
CA SER A 256 -11.55 13.78 0.17
C SER A 256 -12.52 13.49 -0.99
N ASP A 257 -12.59 14.39 -1.97
CA ASP A 257 -13.57 14.32 -3.06
C ASP A 257 -12.97 13.73 -4.34
N TYR A 258 -12.11 12.70 -4.19
CA TYR A 258 -11.43 12.03 -5.28
C TYR A 258 -11.91 10.59 -5.46
N GLU A 259 -11.78 10.08 -6.68
CA GLU A 259 -12.03 8.69 -7.05
C GLU A 259 -10.72 8.09 -7.59
N CYS A 260 -10.28 6.98 -6.99
CA CYS A 260 -9.05 6.28 -7.37
C CYS A 260 -9.33 4.89 -7.97
N ILE A 261 -10.30 4.18 -7.38
CA ILE A 261 -10.75 2.84 -7.77
C ILE A 261 -12.29 2.81 -7.71
N PRO A 262 -12.98 1.83 -8.33
CA PRO A 262 -14.42 1.68 -8.18
C PRO A 262 -14.82 1.59 -6.70
N GLN A 263 -15.82 2.36 -6.30
CA GLN A 263 -16.22 2.51 -4.89
C GLN A 263 -16.59 1.16 -4.26
N GLU A 264 -17.23 0.27 -5.01
CA GLU A 264 -17.60 -1.08 -4.57
C GLU A 264 -16.41 -1.99 -4.26
N ASN A 265 -15.23 -1.67 -4.80
CA ASN A 265 -14.01 -2.45 -4.61
C ASN A 265 -13.23 -2.03 -3.35
N LEU A 266 -13.54 -0.88 -2.76
CA LEU A 266 -12.81 -0.38 -1.58
C LEU A 266 -12.84 -1.37 -0.42
N LYS A 267 -13.94 -2.10 -0.24
CA LYS A 267 -14.09 -3.19 0.74
C LYS A 267 -13.12 -4.37 0.54
N ASN A 268 -12.47 -4.46 -0.60
CA ASN A 268 -11.48 -5.50 -0.90
C ASN A 268 -10.05 -5.08 -0.57
N LEU A 269 -9.83 -3.83 -0.14
CA LEU A 269 -8.48 -3.27 0.08
C LEU A 269 -7.66 -4.12 1.07
N THR A 270 -8.25 -4.49 2.21
CA THR A 270 -7.57 -5.30 3.23
C THR A 270 -7.25 -6.71 2.74
N SER A 271 -8.17 -7.37 2.07
CA SER A 271 -7.94 -8.74 1.54
C SER A 271 -6.88 -8.74 0.43
N SER A 272 -6.87 -7.73 -0.43
CA SER A 272 -5.83 -7.54 -1.46
C SER A 272 -4.45 -7.31 -0.83
N ALA A 273 -4.36 -6.50 0.23
CA ALA A 273 -3.11 -6.27 0.94
C ALA A 273 -2.56 -7.56 1.58
N ILE A 274 -3.42 -8.34 2.21
CA ILE A 274 -3.05 -9.63 2.80
C ILE A 274 -2.59 -10.61 1.70
N LYS A 275 -3.30 -10.68 0.57
CA LYS A 275 -2.95 -11.57 -0.54
C LYS A 275 -1.61 -11.21 -1.16
N ILE A 276 -1.35 -9.93 -1.44
CA ILE A 276 -0.06 -9.47 -1.98
C ILE A 276 1.08 -9.72 -0.99
N ALA A 277 0.89 -9.45 0.31
CA ALA A 277 1.88 -9.76 1.32
C ALA A 277 2.20 -11.27 1.38
N SER A 278 1.16 -12.11 1.28
CA SER A 278 1.33 -13.58 1.26
C SER A 278 2.10 -14.05 0.02
N ILE A 279 1.81 -13.50 -1.17
CA ILE A 279 2.54 -13.81 -2.41
C ILE A 279 4.00 -13.38 -2.29
N ALA A 280 4.26 -12.23 -1.70
CA ALA A 280 5.60 -11.72 -1.45
C ALA A 280 6.34 -12.47 -0.33
N ASN A 281 5.69 -13.43 0.33
CA ASN A 281 6.20 -14.16 1.49
C ASN A 281 6.64 -13.24 2.64
N VAL A 282 5.90 -12.14 2.85
CA VAL A 282 6.11 -11.21 3.95
C VAL A 282 4.87 -11.15 4.84
N THR A 283 5.08 -10.85 6.11
CA THR A 283 3.96 -10.60 7.02
C THR A 283 3.54 -9.14 6.91
N LEU A 284 2.27 -8.90 6.56
CA LEU A 284 1.70 -7.56 6.63
C LEU A 284 1.77 -7.07 8.09
N HIS A 285 2.47 -5.97 8.33
CA HIS A 285 2.66 -5.46 9.68
C HIS A 285 1.30 -5.10 10.32
N ARG A 286 1.18 -5.34 11.62
CA ARG A 286 -0.12 -5.22 12.31
C ARG A 286 -0.68 -3.81 12.34
N ASP A 287 0.19 -2.82 12.39
CA ASP A 287 -0.14 -1.39 12.52
C ASP A 287 -0.20 -0.63 11.19
N VAL A 288 -0.11 -1.33 10.05
CA VAL A 288 -0.30 -0.66 8.76
C VAL A 288 -1.67 0.04 8.74
N PRO A 289 -1.70 1.36 8.47
CA PRO A 289 -2.95 2.10 8.46
C PRO A 289 -4.00 1.46 7.54
N PHE A 290 -5.26 1.50 7.94
CA PHE A 290 -6.44 0.95 7.27
C PHE A 290 -6.49 -0.57 7.13
N VAL A 291 -5.43 -1.24 6.71
CA VAL A 291 -5.43 -2.67 6.35
C VAL A 291 -4.77 -3.58 7.38
N GLY A 292 -3.98 -3.03 8.29
CA GLY A 292 -3.31 -3.79 9.34
C GLY A 292 -4.30 -4.36 10.37
N ARG A 293 -3.95 -5.49 10.96
CA ARG A 293 -4.80 -6.17 11.96
C ARG A 293 -5.10 -5.32 13.18
N SER A 294 -4.22 -4.36 13.53
CA SER A 294 -4.37 -3.48 14.69
C SER A 294 -4.94 -2.11 14.35
N ALA A 295 -5.18 -1.80 13.07
CA ALA A 295 -5.66 -0.49 12.63
C ALA A 295 -6.98 -0.05 13.30
N PHE A 296 -7.84 -1.02 13.66
CA PHE A 296 -9.11 -0.81 14.36
C PHE A 296 -9.22 -1.70 15.60
N ALA A 297 -8.14 -1.80 16.36
CA ALA A 297 -8.07 -2.59 17.58
C ALA A 297 -8.11 -1.67 18.81
N HIS A 298 -9.05 -1.90 19.72
CA HIS A 298 -9.24 -1.12 20.93
C HIS A 298 -8.90 -1.97 22.15
N LYS A 299 -7.94 -1.52 22.98
CA LYS A 299 -7.49 -2.21 24.19
C LYS A 299 -8.06 -1.56 25.46
N ALA A 300 -7.99 -0.23 25.54
CA ALA A 300 -8.46 0.50 26.72
C ALA A 300 -9.98 0.43 26.88
N GLY A 301 -10.43 0.15 28.10
CA GLY A 301 -11.86 -0.01 28.40
C GLY A 301 -12.71 1.19 28.05
N MET A 302 -12.20 2.42 28.25
CA MET A 302 -12.88 3.66 27.90
C MET A 302 -13.03 3.82 26.37
N HIS A 303 -11.99 3.49 25.60
CA HIS A 303 -12.05 3.52 24.13
C HIS A 303 -13.06 2.47 23.62
N ALA A 304 -12.99 1.25 24.14
CA ALA A 304 -13.91 0.18 23.75
C ALA A 304 -15.37 0.55 24.06
N ASP A 305 -15.64 1.12 25.24
CA ASP A 305 -16.99 1.57 25.63
C ASP A 305 -17.47 2.74 24.76
N GLY A 306 -16.59 3.70 24.46
CA GLY A 306 -16.89 4.82 23.56
C GLY A 306 -17.26 4.36 22.16
N VAL A 307 -16.46 3.50 21.54
CA VAL A 307 -16.73 2.95 20.21
C VAL A 307 -18.00 2.13 20.15
N LEU A 308 -18.32 1.37 21.22
CA LEU A 308 -19.56 0.59 21.30
C LEU A 308 -20.81 1.47 21.37
N LYS A 309 -20.70 2.67 21.96
CA LYS A 309 -21.79 3.66 22.04
C LYS A 309 -21.88 4.50 20.77
N PHE A 310 -20.73 4.92 20.25
CA PHE A 310 -20.62 5.80 19.11
C PHE A 310 -19.25 5.59 18.43
N SER A 311 -19.22 4.90 17.29
CA SER A 311 -17.98 4.45 16.64
C SER A 311 -17.03 5.60 16.30
N GLU A 312 -17.57 6.74 15.83
CA GLU A 312 -16.78 7.92 15.44
C GLU A 312 -16.02 8.56 16.61
N SER A 313 -16.32 8.16 17.87
CA SER A 313 -15.62 8.68 19.06
C SER A 313 -14.12 8.34 19.05
N PHE A 314 -13.73 7.21 18.46
CA PHE A 314 -12.34 6.73 18.42
C PHE A 314 -11.96 6.08 17.08
N GLU A 315 -12.84 6.09 16.08
CA GLU A 315 -12.56 5.59 14.74
C GLU A 315 -12.82 6.69 13.73
N HIS A 316 -11.84 6.91 12.84
CA HIS A 316 -11.94 7.95 11.84
C HIS A 316 -12.66 7.53 10.56
N ILE A 317 -12.96 6.24 10.41
CA ILE A 317 -13.79 5.61 9.36
C ILE A 317 -14.39 4.32 9.93
N ASP A 318 -15.44 3.81 9.27
CA ASP A 318 -15.91 2.46 9.51
C ASP A 318 -14.90 1.45 8.92
N PRO A 319 -14.38 0.49 9.73
CA PRO A 319 -13.44 -0.52 9.25
C PRO A 319 -13.95 -1.35 8.06
N GLU A 320 -15.24 -1.63 8.00
CA GLU A 320 -15.84 -2.45 6.93
C GLU A 320 -15.74 -1.79 5.56
N THR A 321 -15.64 -0.44 5.52
CA THR A 321 -15.46 0.31 4.28
C THR A 321 -14.20 -0.13 3.52
N VAL A 322 -13.14 -0.49 4.24
CA VAL A 322 -11.87 -0.97 3.67
C VAL A 322 -11.68 -2.49 3.82
N GLY A 323 -12.74 -3.22 4.15
CA GLY A 323 -12.73 -4.67 4.35
C GLY A 323 -11.97 -5.13 5.58
N ASN A 324 -11.73 -4.24 6.54
CA ASN A 324 -11.15 -4.56 7.84
C ASN A 324 -12.27 -4.76 8.86
N ARG A 325 -11.92 -5.05 10.10
CA ARG A 325 -12.88 -5.29 11.18
C ARG A 325 -12.42 -4.68 12.49
N ARG A 326 -13.41 -4.20 13.26
CA ARG A 326 -13.20 -3.73 14.63
C ARG A 326 -12.84 -4.91 15.54
N ARG A 327 -11.86 -4.70 16.41
CA ARG A 327 -11.41 -5.69 17.38
C ARG A 327 -11.33 -5.09 18.78
N PHE A 328 -11.84 -5.81 19.75
CA PHE A 328 -11.68 -5.49 21.17
C PHE A 328 -10.66 -6.47 21.75
N LEU A 329 -9.53 -5.93 22.21
CA LEU A 329 -8.46 -6.73 22.80
C LEU A 329 -8.76 -6.92 24.29
N LEU A 330 -8.41 -8.09 24.80
CA LEU A 330 -8.56 -8.41 26.23
C LEU A 330 -7.24 -8.12 26.94
N SER A 331 -7.31 -7.37 28.04
CA SER A 331 -6.17 -7.04 28.90
C SER A 331 -6.66 -6.64 30.29
N GLU A 332 -5.75 -6.43 31.24
CA GLU A 332 -6.05 -5.93 32.59
C GLU A 332 -6.83 -4.61 32.60
N VAL A 333 -6.66 -3.77 31.56
CA VAL A 333 -7.36 -2.50 31.38
C VAL A 333 -8.70 -2.65 30.65
N THR A 334 -9.13 -3.88 30.36
CA THR A 334 -10.38 -4.16 29.67
C THR A 334 -11.57 -3.89 30.59
N GLY A 335 -12.47 -3.03 30.12
CA GLY A 335 -13.72 -2.73 30.86
C GLY A 335 -14.80 -3.81 30.68
N LYS A 336 -15.82 -3.79 31.58
CA LYS A 336 -16.96 -4.73 31.55
C LYS A 336 -17.64 -4.81 30.19
N SER A 337 -17.80 -3.69 29.46
CA SER A 337 -18.47 -3.62 28.16
C SER A 337 -17.79 -4.43 27.07
N ALA A 338 -16.46 -4.41 27.01
CA ALA A 338 -15.70 -5.16 26.02
C ALA A 338 -15.71 -6.67 26.29
N VAL A 339 -15.58 -7.06 27.56
CA VAL A 339 -15.69 -8.46 27.98
C VAL A 339 -17.09 -9.00 27.70
N LEU A 340 -18.13 -8.25 28.06
CA LEU A 340 -19.51 -8.60 27.78
C LEU A 340 -19.75 -8.83 26.28
N LYS A 341 -19.24 -7.95 25.40
CA LYS A 341 -19.40 -8.09 23.97
C LYS A 341 -18.74 -9.36 23.43
N LYS A 342 -17.59 -9.76 23.98
CA LYS A 342 -16.96 -11.05 23.64
C LYS A 342 -17.76 -12.25 24.16
N ILE A 343 -18.31 -12.18 25.37
CA ILE A 343 -19.17 -13.23 25.91
C ILE A 343 -20.44 -13.36 25.06
N GLN A 344 -21.06 -12.26 24.67
CA GLN A 344 -22.29 -12.24 23.86
C GLN A 344 -22.12 -12.83 22.46
N LYS A 345 -20.89 -12.94 21.93
CA LYS A 345 -20.65 -13.71 20.71
C LYS A 345 -20.89 -15.21 20.91
N LEU A 346 -20.66 -15.73 22.10
CA LEU A 346 -20.83 -17.14 22.45
C LEU A 346 -22.22 -17.40 23.08
N TYR A 347 -22.69 -16.44 23.86
CA TYR A 347 -23.94 -16.45 24.61
C TYR A 347 -24.66 -15.11 24.40
N PRO A 348 -25.49 -14.95 23.35
CA PRO A 348 -26.11 -13.67 22.96
C PRO A 348 -26.94 -13.01 24.04
N ASP A 349 -27.64 -13.82 24.88
CA ASP A 349 -28.54 -13.36 25.93
C ASP A 349 -27.84 -13.05 27.28
N PHE A 350 -26.50 -12.95 27.27
CA PHE A 350 -25.75 -12.76 28.51
C PHE A 350 -25.88 -11.31 29.01
N ASP A 351 -26.27 -11.15 30.27
CA ASP A 351 -26.52 -9.84 30.87
C ASP A 351 -25.22 -9.17 31.37
N ARG A 352 -25.19 -7.84 31.26
CA ARG A 352 -24.08 -6.99 31.73
C ARG A 352 -23.84 -7.08 33.23
N ASP A 353 -24.90 -7.18 33.98
CA ASP A 353 -24.87 -7.19 35.45
C ASP A 353 -24.69 -8.61 36.02
N SER A 354 -24.53 -9.58 35.17
CA SER A 354 -24.23 -10.95 35.55
C SER A 354 -22.95 -11.03 36.40
N PRO A 355 -22.98 -11.70 37.57
CA PRO A 355 -21.79 -11.90 38.41
C PRO A 355 -20.61 -12.53 37.68
N GLN A 356 -20.85 -13.35 36.63
CA GLN A 356 -19.84 -13.99 35.82
C GLN A 356 -19.00 -12.99 35.02
N VAL A 357 -19.54 -11.83 34.65
CA VAL A 357 -18.75 -10.78 33.97
C VAL A 357 -17.68 -10.21 34.92
N ALA A 358 -18.04 -9.97 36.18
CA ALA A 358 -17.10 -9.49 37.18
C ALA A 358 -16.04 -10.56 37.50
N GLU A 359 -16.48 -11.81 37.74
CA GLU A 359 -15.59 -12.95 38.00
C GLU A 359 -14.59 -13.19 36.83
N LEU A 360 -15.07 -13.11 35.60
CA LEU A 360 -14.22 -13.25 34.40
C LEU A 360 -13.17 -12.14 34.31
N LEU A 361 -13.54 -10.89 34.62
CA LEU A 361 -12.60 -9.79 34.69
C LEU A 361 -11.49 -10.02 35.72
N ASP A 362 -11.84 -10.51 36.88
CA ASP A 362 -10.86 -10.80 37.94
C ASP A 362 -9.93 -11.96 37.53
N ILE A 363 -10.47 -13.00 36.90
CA ILE A 363 -9.67 -14.09 36.34
C ILE A 363 -8.69 -13.56 35.25
N LEU A 364 -9.16 -12.71 34.34
CA LEU A 364 -8.31 -12.15 33.29
C LEU A 364 -7.16 -11.32 33.88
N LYS A 365 -7.46 -10.44 34.86
CA LYS A 365 -6.44 -9.64 35.56
C LYS A 365 -5.42 -10.52 36.28
N GLN A 366 -5.88 -11.56 36.99
CA GLN A 366 -4.99 -12.48 37.67
C GLN A 366 -4.09 -13.23 36.67
N LYS A 367 -4.66 -13.70 35.56
CA LYS A 367 -3.89 -14.38 34.50
C LYS A 367 -2.86 -13.47 33.84
N GLU A 368 -3.22 -12.21 33.58
CA GLU A 368 -2.26 -11.23 33.03
C GLU A 368 -1.13 -10.93 34.03
N TYR A 369 -1.44 -10.82 35.32
CA TYR A 369 -0.43 -10.71 36.37
C TYR A 369 0.52 -11.93 36.38
N GLU A 370 0.02 -13.11 36.08
CA GLU A 370 0.81 -14.34 35.93
C GLU A 370 1.57 -14.41 34.59
N GLY A 371 1.46 -13.40 33.71
CA GLY A 371 2.18 -13.30 32.43
C GLY A 371 1.44 -13.86 31.21
N TYR A 372 0.17 -14.25 31.33
CA TYR A 372 -0.64 -14.71 30.21
C TYR A 372 -1.19 -13.53 29.40
N GLN A 373 -1.27 -13.67 28.08
CA GLN A 373 -1.85 -12.67 27.17
C GLN A 373 -3.02 -13.27 26.38
N TYR A 374 -4.16 -12.59 26.41
CA TYR A 374 -5.39 -13.04 25.72
C TYR A 374 -5.71 -12.26 24.44
N GLU A 375 -4.85 -11.31 24.03
CA GLU A 375 -5.07 -10.48 22.81
C GLU A 375 -5.18 -11.28 21.51
N GLY A 376 -4.56 -12.45 21.45
CA GLY A 376 -4.62 -13.38 20.31
C GLY A 376 -5.10 -14.77 20.65
N ALA A 377 -5.54 -15.01 21.90
CA ALA A 377 -5.92 -16.33 22.41
C ALA A 377 -7.44 -16.44 22.59
N ASP A 378 -8.22 -16.16 21.54
CA ASP A 378 -9.68 -16.18 21.58
C ASP A 378 -10.22 -17.55 22.06
N SER A 379 -9.67 -18.67 21.58
CA SER A 379 -10.09 -20.00 22.03
C SER A 379 -9.82 -20.27 23.52
N SER A 380 -8.70 -19.78 24.05
CA SER A 380 -8.40 -19.90 25.49
C SER A 380 -9.37 -19.06 26.33
N PHE A 381 -9.73 -17.87 25.84
CA PHE A 381 -10.78 -17.05 26.46
C PHE A 381 -12.13 -17.76 26.43
N GLU A 382 -12.53 -18.31 25.30
CA GLU A 382 -13.80 -19.06 25.13
C GLU A 382 -13.88 -20.23 26.10
N LEU A 383 -12.81 -20.97 26.31
CA LEU A 383 -12.74 -22.06 27.28
C LEU A 383 -12.98 -21.57 28.71
N ILE A 384 -12.43 -20.41 29.10
CA ILE A 384 -12.68 -19.82 30.43
C ILE A 384 -14.16 -19.45 30.56
N VAL A 385 -14.73 -18.79 29.54
CA VAL A 385 -16.15 -18.42 29.53
C VAL A 385 -17.03 -19.65 29.62
N HIS A 386 -16.78 -20.69 28.84
CA HIS A 386 -17.55 -21.94 28.89
C HIS A 386 -17.48 -22.61 30.27
N ARG A 387 -16.33 -22.61 30.93
CA ARG A 387 -16.17 -23.16 32.26
C ARG A 387 -17.01 -22.39 33.30
N LEU A 388 -16.94 -21.06 33.26
CA LEU A 388 -17.69 -20.21 34.18
C LEU A 388 -19.21 -20.33 33.99
N VAL A 389 -19.69 -20.41 32.75
CA VAL A 389 -21.09 -20.55 32.45
C VAL A 389 -21.61 -21.95 32.84
N LYS A 390 -20.86 -23.01 32.52
CA LYS A 390 -21.24 -24.41 32.81
C LYS A 390 -21.12 -24.77 34.32
N SER A 391 -20.13 -24.24 35.03
CA SER A 391 -19.99 -24.56 36.47
C SER A 391 -21.17 -24.16 37.32
N ARG A 392 -21.93 -23.13 36.91
CA ARG A 392 -23.14 -22.70 37.59
C ARG A 392 -24.44 -23.33 37.08
N SER A 393 -24.50 -23.77 35.83
CA SER A 393 -25.62 -24.58 35.35
C SER A 393 -25.64 -25.98 35.98
N SER A 394 -24.48 -26.51 36.38
CA SER A 394 -24.39 -27.78 37.13
C SER A 394 -24.75 -27.65 38.61
N ILE A 395 -24.73 -26.45 39.18
CA ILE A 395 -25.24 -26.19 40.57
C ILE A 395 -26.76 -26.11 40.56
N LEU A 396 -27.38 -25.81 39.43
CA LEU A 396 -28.84 -25.79 39.24
C LEU A 396 -29.42 -27.10 38.70
N SER A 397 -28.56 -28.01 38.26
CA SER A 397 -28.91 -29.37 37.82
C SER A 397 -28.01 -30.40 38.47
N ALA A 398 -28.16 -30.60 39.79
CA ALA A 398 -27.61 -31.75 40.50
C ALA A 398 -28.34 -32.99 40.06
N THR A 399 -27.97 -33.64 38.95
CA THR A 399 -28.12 -35.07 38.71
C THR A 399 -27.21 -35.53 37.57
N ARG A 400 -26.19 -36.28 37.98
CA ARG A 400 -25.43 -37.36 37.31
C ARG A 400 -25.02 -37.20 35.83
N CYS A 401 -23.73 -37.19 35.55
CA CYS A 401 -23.10 -38.32 34.83
C CYS A 401 -21.57 -38.28 34.94
N SER A 402 -21.05 -39.39 35.46
CA SER A 402 -19.60 -39.68 35.48
C SER A 402 -19.26 -40.38 34.16
N THR A 403 -18.35 -39.85 33.39
CA THR A 403 -17.46 -40.63 32.50
C THR A 403 -16.18 -39.81 32.18
N SER A 404 -15.10 -40.46 32.44
CA SER A 404 -13.72 -40.01 32.22
C SER A 404 -13.34 -39.99 30.76
N CYS A 405 -12.74 -38.89 30.32
CA CYS A 405 -11.92 -38.88 29.10
C CYS A 405 -10.67 -38.03 29.38
N PRO A 406 -9.47 -38.55 29.13
CA PRO A 406 -8.24 -37.80 29.39
C PRO A 406 -7.99 -36.81 28.24
N MET A 407 -7.86 -35.53 28.56
CA MET A 407 -7.34 -34.51 27.65
C MET A 407 -5.83 -34.38 27.78
N THR A 408 -5.14 -34.48 26.68
CA THR A 408 -3.76 -34.05 26.53
C THR A 408 -3.72 -32.53 26.50
N MET A 409 -3.09 -31.94 27.50
CA MET A 409 -2.82 -30.50 27.55
C MET A 409 -1.62 -30.17 26.66
N THR A 410 -1.83 -29.31 25.70
CA THR A 410 -0.75 -28.52 25.07
C THR A 410 -0.52 -27.29 25.94
N THR A 411 0.54 -27.28 26.69
CA THR A 411 0.96 -26.16 27.53
C THR A 411 1.48 -25.02 26.66
N ALA A 412 0.91 -23.82 26.81
CA ALA A 412 1.52 -22.59 26.33
C ALA A 412 2.79 -22.32 27.15
N GLN A 413 3.93 -22.22 26.49
CA GLN A 413 5.19 -21.86 27.13
C GLN A 413 5.20 -20.39 27.51
N PRO A 414 5.82 -20.03 28.67
CA PRO A 414 6.07 -18.63 29.01
C PRO A 414 7.19 -18.05 28.15
N PRO A 415 7.21 -16.73 27.94
CA PRO A 415 8.26 -16.07 27.15
C PRO A 415 9.60 -16.12 27.88
N GLN A 416 10.67 -16.40 27.14
CA GLN A 416 12.06 -16.11 27.52
C GLN A 416 12.39 -14.64 27.23
#